data_00a0a934597953b9b4e607e1c0a29d68
#
_entry.id   00a0a934597953b9b4e607e1c0a29d68
#
_cell.length_a   1.000
_cell.length_b   1.000
_cell.length_c   1.000
_cell.angle_alpha   90.00
_cell.angle_beta   90.00
_cell.angle_gamma   90.00
#
_symmetry.space_group_name_H-M   'P 1'
#
loop_
_entity.id
_entity.type
_entity.pdbx_description
1 polymer ?
#
loop_
_entity_poly.entity_id
_entity_poly.type
_entity_poly.pdbx_seq_one_letter_code
_entity_poly.pdbx_strand_id
1 'polypeptide(L)'
;MKQGKLVRTRNVVEADEAINLLVTRPKEEMVGLGLLYGKPGLGKTTYATRIALQRNYVYLRLEATSTPKSFTLQLITGIYNYLNLEYPPLYGTTNAIFRRCMDEIERHEDIVIIVDEIDYAFKQPQLLGTIRDIVDNTAAIVILVGMQNARDRLAQINEYYFDRCNSFYEFESASLKDITAIAREVLEVDTSPEQINSIHFNSGGNLRKAMKMLHLLETSIKAEQGHSETAEQRKTLCLTPKLSPI
;
A
#
# COMPACT_ATOMS: atom_id res chain seq x y z
N MET A 1 -4.92 17.56 -7.83
CA MET A 1 -4.85 16.62 -6.66
C MET A 1 -3.41 16.50 -6.17
N LYS A 2 -3.19 16.65 -4.89
CA LYS A 2 -1.89 16.47 -4.22
C LYS A 2 -1.49 14.99 -4.25
N GLN A 3 -0.27 14.72 -4.69
CA GLN A 3 0.25 13.35 -4.79
C GLN A 3 1.07 12.99 -3.55
N GLY A 4 1.25 11.69 -3.33
CA GLY A 4 2.20 11.21 -2.34
C GLY A 4 1.71 11.13 -0.89
N LYS A 5 0.50 11.53 -0.56
CA LYS A 5 -0.02 11.49 0.81
C LYS A 5 -0.63 10.13 1.18
N LEU A 6 -0.33 9.66 2.36
CA LEU A 6 -1.07 8.58 3.03
C LEU A 6 -2.03 9.23 4.04
N VAL A 7 -3.31 9.28 3.67
CA VAL A 7 -4.34 9.86 4.54
C VAL A 7 -4.68 8.86 5.65
N ARG A 8 -4.79 9.32 6.88
CA ARG A 8 -5.12 8.50 8.05
C ARG A 8 -6.60 8.13 8.06
N THR A 9 -6.98 7.21 7.18
CA THR A 9 -8.28 6.55 7.19
C THR A 9 -8.34 5.48 8.28
N ARG A 10 -9.54 4.97 8.59
CA ARG A 10 -9.70 3.85 9.53
C ARG A 10 -8.80 2.67 9.15
N ASN A 11 -8.82 2.23 7.88
CA ASN A 11 -7.98 1.13 7.43
C ASN A 11 -6.48 1.37 7.65
N VAL A 12 -6.01 2.59 7.48
CA VAL A 12 -4.60 2.94 7.71
C VAL A 12 -4.24 2.84 9.19
N VAL A 13 -5.11 3.36 10.06
CA VAL A 13 -4.87 3.34 11.52
C VAL A 13 -4.86 1.90 12.05
N GLU A 14 -5.86 1.11 11.72
CA GLU A 14 -5.99 -0.26 12.20
C GLU A 14 -4.92 -1.21 11.59
N ALA A 15 -4.53 -0.98 10.33
CA ALA A 15 -3.40 -1.71 9.74
C ALA A 15 -2.06 -1.35 10.40
N ASP A 16 -1.85 -0.08 10.77
CA ASP A 16 -0.70 0.35 11.55
C ASP A 16 -0.66 -0.33 12.93
N GLU A 17 -1.79 -0.44 13.61
CA GLU A 17 -1.93 -1.13 14.89
C GLU A 17 -1.61 -2.62 14.74
N ALA A 18 -2.13 -3.27 13.69
CA ALA A 18 -1.85 -4.67 13.39
C ALA A 18 -0.36 -4.94 13.14
N ILE A 19 0.34 -4.04 12.44
CA ILE A 19 1.80 -4.14 12.24
C ILE A 19 2.54 -3.86 13.54
N ASN A 20 2.16 -2.83 14.30
CA ASN A 20 2.81 -2.49 15.56
C ASN A 20 2.74 -3.64 16.59
N LEU A 21 1.64 -4.39 16.61
CA LEU A 21 1.50 -5.59 17.45
C LEU A 21 2.58 -6.62 17.14
N LEU A 22 2.94 -6.80 15.86
CA LEU A 22 4.03 -7.69 15.46
C LEU A 22 5.41 -7.10 15.78
N VAL A 23 5.57 -5.79 15.66
CA VAL A 23 6.85 -5.12 15.98
C VAL A 23 7.16 -5.22 17.47
N THR A 24 6.14 -5.13 18.33
CA THR A 24 6.30 -5.18 19.79
C THR A 24 6.13 -6.58 20.41
N ARG A 25 5.99 -7.62 19.57
CA ARG A 25 5.78 -9.00 20.05
C ARG A 25 6.97 -9.51 20.86
N PRO A 26 6.77 -10.46 21.77
CA PRO A 26 7.85 -11.23 22.35
C PRO A 26 8.43 -12.16 21.26
N LYS A 27 9.68 -11.87 20.83
CA LYS A 27 10.31 -12.51 19.65
C LYS A 27 10.56 -14.01 19.86
N GLU A 28 10.79 -14.44 21.10
CA GLU A 28 11.08 -15.84 21.44
C GLU A 28 9.81 -16.72 21.39
N GLU A 29 8.65 -16.17 21.75
CA GLU A 29 7.40 -16.92 21.84
C GLU A 29 6.51 -16.75 20.60
N MET A 30 6.68 -15.65 19.85
CA MET A 30 5.80 -15.31 18.75
C MET A 30 6.56 -14.99 17.48
N VAL A 31 6.29 -15.75 16.42
CA VAL A 31 6.83 -15.46 15.08
C VAL A 31 6.23 -14.18 14.50
N GLY A 32 7.01 -13.48 13.69
CA GLY A 32 6.61 -12.20 13.10
C GLY A 32 5.80 -12.35 11.82
N LEU A 33 4.66 -13.04 11.83
CA LEU A 33 3.83 -13.18 10.63
C LEU A 33 2.49 -12.47 10.79
N GLY A 34 2.12 -11.66 9.79
CA GLY A 34 0.82 -11.00 9.71
C GLY A 34 0.23 -11.03 8.31
N LEU A 35 -1.09 -10.85 8.23
CA LEU A 35 -1.83 -10.81 6.97
C LEU A 35 -2.77 -9.61 6.92
N LEU A 36 -2.56 -8.74 5.93
CA LEU A 36 -3.47 -7.67 5.55
C LEU A 36 -4.25 -8.12 4.32
N TYR A 37 -5.57 -8.20 4.40
CA TYR A 37 -6.39 -8.73 3.31
C TYR A 37 -7.67 -7.94 3.10
N GLY A 38 -8.43 -8.24 2.06
CA GLY A 38 -9.73 -7.61 1.80
C GLY A 38 -10.03 -7.44 0.31
N LYS A 39 -11.19 -6.86 0.00
CA LYS A 39 -11.67 -6.66 -1.38
C LYS A 39 -10.70 -5.82 -2.22
N PRO A 40 -10.71 -5.99 -3.56
CA PRO A 40 -9.92 -5.14 -4.44
C PRO A 40 -10.39 -3.67 -4.38
N GLY A 41 -9.41 -2.75 -4.51
CA GLY A 41 -9.69 -1.32 -4.56
C GLY A 41 -9.88 -0.63 -3.20
N LEU A 42 -9.57 -1.29 -2.08
CA LEU A 42 -9.65 -0.73 -0.72
C LEU A 42 -8.35 -0.07 -0.24
N GLY A 43 -7.31 -0.03 -1.07
CA GLY A 43 -6.08 0.70 -0.77
C GLY A 43 -4.95 -0.11 -0.14
N LYS A 44 -5.05 -1.46 -0.04
CA LYS A 44 -4.03 -2.33 0.55
C LYS A 44 -2.63 -2.12 -0.03
N THR A 45 -2.46 -2.26 -1.34
CA THR A 45 -1.18 -2.02 -2.03
C THR A 45 -0.67 -0.59 -1.83
N THR A 46 -1.57 0.41 -1.88
CA THR A 46 -1.21 1.80 -1.63
C THR A 46 -0.71 1.99 -0.20
N TYR A 47 -1.36 1.39 0.78
CA TYR A 47 -0.90 1.39 2.17
C TYR A 47 0.47 0.71 2.28
N ALA A 48 0.59 -0.53 1.78
CA ALA A 48 1.80 -1.34 1.85
C ALA A 48 3.03 -0.62 1.27
N THR A 49 2.89 -0.03 0.08
CA THR A 49 3.98 0.72 -0.55
C THR A 49 4.35 2.00 0.20
N ARG A 50 3.34 2.71 0.75
CA ARG A 50 3.58 3.96 1.50
C ARG A 50 4.22 3.72 2.84
N ILE A 51 3.72 2.74 3.60
CA ILE A 51 4.29 2.42 4.92
C ILE A 51 5.72 1.87 4.77
N ALA A 52 5.98 1.09 3.71
CA ALA A 52 7.33 0.62 3.40
C ALA A 52 8.31 1.78 3.18
N LEU A 53 7.91 2.79 2.42
CA LEU A 53 8.73 3.98 2.21
C LEU A 53 8.90 4.82 3.48
N GLN A 54 7.85 5.00 4.27
CA GLN A 54 7.88 5.85 5.47
C GLN A 54 8.69 5.26 6.61
N ARG A 55 8.63 3.92 6.77
CA ARG A 55 9.29 3.21 7.87
C ARG A 55 10.54 2.43 7.41
N ASN A 56 10.96 2.63 6.18
CA ASN A 56 12.09 1.91 5.57
C ASN A 56 11.93 0.39 5.68
N TYR A 57 10.79 -0.18 5.24
CA TYR A 57 10.56 -1.62 5.20
C TYR A 57 10.95 -2.18 3.84
N VAL A 58 11.32 -3.45 3.79
CA VAL A 58 11.53 -4.19 2.54
C VAL A 58 10.17 -4.48 1.90
N TYR A 59 9.94 -3.97 0.69
CA TYR A 59 8.70 -4.22 -0.05
C TYR A 59 8.96 -5.10 -1.26
N LEU A 60 8.23 -6.21 -1.33
CA LEU A 60 8.26 -7.18 -2.42
C LEU A 60 6.85 -7.32 -2.98
N ARG A 61 6.74 -7.39 -4.30
CA ARG A 61 5.45 -7.66 -4.95
C ARG A 61 5.54 -8.90 -5.79
N LEU A 62 4.65 -9.85 -5.52
CA LEU A 62 4.53 -11.06 -6.33
C LEU A 62 3.74 -10.77 -7.61
N GLU A 63 4.11 -11.48 -8.66
CA GLU A 63 3.48 -11.46 -9.97
C GLU A 63 3.07 -12.88 -10.37
N ALA A 64 2.25 -13.00 -11.41
CA ALA A 64 1.81 -14.31 -11.92
C ALA A 64 2.98 -15.22 -12.35
N THR A 65 4.11 -14.63 -12.72
CA THR A 65 5.35 -15.31 -13.14
C THR A 65 6.38 -15.46 -12.03
N SER A 66 6.07 -15.03 -10.81
CA SER A 66 6.99 -15.12 -9.67
C SER A 66 7.35 -16.58 -9.39
N THR A 67 8.64 -16.82 -9.15
CA THR A 67 9.23 -18.11 -8.80
C THR A 67 10.04 -17.96 -7.52
N PRO A 68 10.42 -19.05 -6.82
CA PRO A 68 11.33 -18.96 -5.67
C PRO A 68 12.64 -18.21 -6.02
N LYS A 69 13.17 -18.39 -7.24
CA LYS A 69 14.37 -17.69 -7.69
C LYS A 69 14.12 -16.18 -7.82
N SER A 70 13.08 -15.78 -8.54
CA SER A 70 12.77 -14.35 -8.73
C SER A 70 12.44 -13.65 -7.41
N PHE A 71 11.72 -14.34 -6.51
CA PHE A 71 11.44 -13.86 -5.16
C PHE A 71 12.74 -13.65 -4.36
N THR A 72 13.64 -14.64 -4.36
CA THR A 72 14.93 -14.55 -3.65
C THR A 72 15.80 -13.41 -4.18
N LEU A 73 15.80 -13.16 -5.51
CA LEU A 73 16.51 -12.04 -6.10
C LEU A 73 15.89 -10.68 -5.72
N GLN A 74 14.57 -10.58 -5.65
CA GLN A 74 13.89 -9.37 -5.16
C GLN A 74 14.18 -9.16 -3.67
N LEU A 75 14.17 -10.22 -2.87
CA LEU A 75 14.43 -10.18 -1.44
C LEU A 75 15.84 -9.65 -1.13
N ILE A 76 16.88 -10.24 -1.73
CA ILE A 76 18.26 -9.78 -1.50
C ILE A 76 18.44 -8.33 -1.95
N THR A 77 17.86 -7.94 -3.08
CA THR A 77 17.88 -6.56 -3.56
C THR A 77 17.18 -5.62 -2.57
N GLY A 78 16.01 -6.01 -2.07
CA GLY A 78 15.28 -5.23 -1.08
C GLY A 78 16.02 -5.06 0.24
N ILE A 79 16.66 -6.12 0.74
CA ILE A 79 17.48 -6.10 1.96
C ILE A 79 18.69 -5.16 1.78
N TYR A 80 19.40 -5.26 0.67
CA TYR A 80 20.56 -4.39 0.41
C TYR A 80 20.17 -2.91 0.29
N ASN A 81 19.03 -2.62 -0.36
CA ASN A 81 18.47 -1.26 -0.37
C ASN A 81 18.12 -0.76 1.03
N TYR A 82 17.49 -1.61 1.84
CA TYR A 82 17.15 -1.31 3.22
C TYR A 82 18.39 -0.95 4.06
N LEU A 83 19.49 -1.69 3.86
CA LEU A 83 20.75 -1.52 4.59
C LEU A 83 21.67 -0.46 3.97
N ASN A 84 21.30 0.18 2.85
CA ASN A 84 22.17 1.07 2.07
C ASN A 84 23.51 0.44 1.70
N LEU A 85 23.53 -0.85 1.37
CA LEU A 85 24.70 -1.59 0.93
C LEU A 85 24.82 -1.57 -0.60
N GLU A 86 26.05 -1.71 -1.11
CA GLU A 86 26.28 -1.96 -2.53
C GLU A 86 25.64 -3.31 -2.93
N TYR A 87 25.12 -3.37 -4.17
CA TYR A 87 24.48 -4.58 -4.67
C TYR A 87 25.47 -5.74 -4.75
N PRO A 88 25.17 -6.90 -4.11
CA PRO A 88 26.02 -8.07 -4.27
C PRO A 88 25.92 -8.60 -5.70
N PRO A 89 26.93 -9.31 -6.18
CA PRO A 89 26.81 -10.06 -7.41
C PRO A 89 25.65 -11.06 -7.29
N LEU A 90 24.62 -10.93 -8.15
CA LEU A 90 23.41 -11.76 -8.13
C LEU A 90 23.65 -13.10 -8.90
N TYR A 91 24.84 -13.68 -8.78
CA TYR A 91 25.19 -14.97 -9.35
C TYR A 91 25.18 -16.07 -8.31
N GLY A 92 24.95 -17.29 -8.76
CA GLY A 92 24.89 -18.48 -7.93
C GLY A 92 23.54 -19.20 -8.01
N THR A 93 23.41 -20.27 -7.26
CA THR A 93 22.16 -21.02 -7.13
C THR A 93 21.15 -20.23 -6.30
N THR A 94 19.87 -20.49 -6.50
CA THR A 94 18.79 -19.90 -5.69
C THR A 94 19.04 -20.10 -4.19
N ASN A 95 19.48 -21.30 -3.80
CA ASN A 95 19.80 -21.63 -2.41
C ASN A 95 20.96 -20.80 -1.85
N ALA A 96 22.01 -20.57 -2.66
CA ALA A 96 23.14 -19.75 -2.21
C ALA A 96 22.75 -18.29 -1.99
N ILE A 97 21.90 -17.73 -2.87
CA ILE A 97 21.39 -16.36 -2.73
C ILE A 97 20.43 -16.29 -1.53
N PHE A 98 19.55 -17.28 -1.37
CA PHE A 98 18.62 -17.33 -0.25
C PHE A 98 19.36 -17.41 1.11
N ARG A 99 20.42 -18.20 1.23
CA ARG A 99 21.23 -18.21 2.45
C ARG A 99 21.83 -16.85 2.77
N ARG A 100 22.30 -16.11 1.77
CA ARG A 100 22.77 -14.73 2.00
C ARG A 100 21.63 -13.82 2.51
N CYS A 101 20.41 -13.97 1.98
CA CYS A 101 19.26 -13.25 2.51
C CYS A 101 19.07 -13.55 4.01
N MET A 102 19.12 -14.84 4.36
CA MET A 102 18.96 -15.29 5.76
C MET A 102 20.05 -14.75 6.66
N ASP A 103 21.31 -14.82 6.21
CA ASP A 103 22.46 -14.28 6.95
C ASP A 103 22.32 -12.76 7.23
N GLU A 104 21.85 -11.99 6.23
CA GLU A 104 21.63 -10.56 6.43
C GLU A 104 20.42 -10.26 7.31
N ILE A 105 19.35 -11.05 7.23
CA ILE A 105 18.18 -10.91 8.09
C ILE A 105 18.54 -11.22 9.55
N GLU A 106 19.32 -12.28 9.80
CA GLU A 106 19.76 -12.66 11.16
C GLU A 106 20.66 -11.60 11.80
N ARG A 107 21.48 -10.90 11.01
CA ARG A 107 22.30 -9.78 11.50
C ARG A 107 21.51 -8.53 11.85
N HIS A 108 20.28 -8.41 11.32
CA HIS A 108 19.43 -7.22 11.41
C HIS A 108 18.01 -7.61 11.84
N GLU A 109 17.85 -7.97 13.11
CA GLU A 109 16.63 -8.54 13.70
C GLU A 109 15.34 -7.70 13.54
N ASP A 110 15.45 -6.40 13.21
CA ASP A 110 14.31 -5.50 13.09
C ASP A 110 13.80 -5.33 11.64
N ILE A 111 14.24 -6.21 10.72
CA ILE A 111 13.77 -6.15 9.33
C ILE A 111 12.29 -6.51 9.26
N VAL A 112 11.53 -5.60 8.65
CA VAL A 112 10.14 -5.83 8.27
C VAL A 112 10.05 -6.01 6.76
N ILE A 113 9.48 -7.13 6.33
CA ILE A 113 9.33 -7.52 4.93
C ILE A 113 7.83 -7.53 4.60
N ILE A 114 7.41 -6.72 3.64
CA ILE A 114 6.05 -6.73 3.12
C ILE A 114 6.03 -7.50 1.81
N VAL A 115 5.19 -8.54 1.72
CA VAL A 115 4.98 -9.35 0.51
C VAL A 115 3.58 -9.10 -0.03
N ASP A 116 3.48 -8.27 -1.07
CA ASP A 116 2.21 -7.91 -1.69
C ASP A 116 1.80 -8.92 -2.77
N GLU A 117 0.49 -9.03 -3.02
CA GLU A 117 -0.14 -9.97 -3.96
C GLU A 117 0.17 -11.44 -3.63
N ILE A 118 0.13 -11.80 -2.33
CA ILE A 118 0.43 -13.18 -1.86
C ILE A 118 -0.43 -14.25 -2.54
N ASP A 119 -1.57 -13.87 -3.09
CA ASP A 119 -2.47 -14.78 -3.82
C ASP A 119 -1.78 -15.53 -4.96
N TYR A 120 -0.74 -14.96 -5.57
CA TYR A 120 0.07 -15.65 -6.58
C TYR A 120 0.90 -16.80 -6.00
N ALA A 121 1.31 -16.72 -4.73
CA ALA A 121 2.07 -17.78 -4.08
C ALA A 121 1.20 -18.98 -3.70
N PHE A 122 -0.10 -18.82 -3.51
CA PHE A 122 -1.00 -19.92 -3.11
C PHE A 122 -1.07 -21.08 -4.12
N LYS A 123 -0.67 -20.84 -5.36
CA LYS A 123 -0.56 -21.88 -6.40
C LYS A 123 0.84 -22.47 -6.53
N GLN A 124 1.78 -22.02 -5.69
CA GLN A 124 3.19 -22.38 -5.78
C GLN A 124 3.73 -22.78 -4.40
N PRO A 125 3.58 -24.06 -4.00
CA PRO A 125 4.00 -24.52 -2.66
C PRO A 125 5.47 -24.23 -2.33
N GLN A 126 6.35 -24.25 -3.34
CA GLN A 126 7.77 -23.93 -3.15
C GLN A 126 7.99 -22.45 -2.80
N LEU A 127 7.25 -21.54 -3.41
CA LEU A 127 7.34 -20.11 -3.11
C LEU A 127 6.81 -19.81 -1.72
N LEU A 128 5.66 -20.40 -1.34
CA LEU A 128 5.17 -20.32 0.04
C LEU A 128 6.17 -20.90 1.02
N GLY A 129 6.78 -22.06 0.71
CA GLY A 129 7.83 -22.65 1.52
C GLY A 129 9.00 -21.70 1.75
N THR A 130 9.46 -21.00 0.71
CA THR A 130 10.53 -20.01 0.81
C THR A 130 10.16 -18.84 1.75
N ILE A 131 8.92 -18.34 1.66
CA ILE A 131 8.43 -17.27 2.54
C ILE A 131 8.34 -17.78 3.99
N ARG A 132 7.85 -19.01 4.20
CA ARG A 132 7.81 -19.66 5.53
C ARG A 132 9.20 -19.76 6.14
N ASP A 133 10.18 -20.22 5.37
CA ASP A 133 11.52 -20.45 5.88
C ASP A 133 12.15 -19.14 6.44
N ILE A 134 11.78 -17.97 5.91
CA ILE A 134 12.15 -16.67 6.49
C ILE A 134 11.53 -16.51 7.89
N VAL A 135 10.22 -16.74 8.00
CA VAL A 135 9.47 -16.56 9.26
C VAL A 135 9.94 -17.53 10.34
N ASP A 136 10.21 -18.79 9.96
CA ASP A 136 10.55 -19.87 10.89
C ASP A 136 11.98 -19.80 11.40
N ASN A 137 12.90 -19.30 10.59
CA ASN A 137 14.33 -19.35 10.88
C ASN A 137 14.92 -17.98 11.23
N THR A 138 14.12 -16.91 11.26
CA THR A 138 14.60 -15.57 11.62
C THR A 138 13.64 -14.85 12.56
N ALA A 139 14.11 -13.78 13.19
CA ALA A 139 13.27 -12.87 13.98
C ALA A 139 12.58 -11.80 13.12
N ALA A 140 12.69 -11.84 11.77
CA ALA A 140 12.07 -10.88 10.87
C ALA A 140 10.55 -10.86 11.02
N ILE A 141 9.97 -9.72 10.65
CA ILE A 141 8.53 -9.57 10.54
C ILE A 141 8.15 -9.67 9.06
N VAL A 142 7.25 -10.58 8.73
CA VAL A 142 6.72 -10.74 7.37
C VAL A 142 5.24 -10.38 7.36
N ILE A 143 4.89 -9.36 6.59
CA ILE A 143 3.52 -8.89 6.39
C ILE A 143 3.06 -9.34 5.00
N LEU A 144 2.13 -10.26 4.95
CA LEU A 144 1.49 -10.70 3.72
C LEU A 144 0.36 -9.73 3.36
N VAL A 145 0.23 -9.37 2.08
CA VAL A 145 -0.89 -8.57 1.60
C VAL A 145 -1.62 -9.35 0.51
N GLY A 146 -2.92 -9.59 0.69
CA GLY A 146 -3.69 -10.45 -0.18
C GLY A 146 -5.11 -9.99 -0.46
N MET A 147 -5.81 -10.77 -1.28
CA MET A 147 -7.21 -10.57 -1.61
C MET A 147 -8.14 -11.02 -0.47
N GLN A 148 -9.44 -10.79 -0.59
CA GLN A 148 -10.44 -11.11 0.44
C GLN A 148 -10.37 -12.56 0.94
N ASN A 149 -10.09 -13.50 0.05
CA ASN A 149 -10.05 -14.93 0.39
C ASN A 149 -8.64 -15.39 0.84
N ALA A 150 -7.68 -14.48 1.00
CA ALA A 150 -6.31 -14.85 1.34
C ALA A 150 -6.22 -15.55 2.70
N ARG A 151 -7.00 -15.12 3.68
CA ARG A 151 -7.08 -15.74 5.00
C ARG A 151 -7.54 -17.21 4.92
N ASP A 152 -8.65 -17.44 4.24
CA ASP A 152 -9.23 -18.79 4.13
C ASP A 152 -8.32 -19.72 3.33
N ARG A 153 -7.69 -19.19 2.26
CA ARG A 153 -6.71 -19.94 1.47
C ARG A 153 -5.48 -20.32 2.28
N LEU A 154 -4.98 -19.39 3.09
CA LEU A 154 -3.83 -19.68 3.96
C LEU A 154 -4.16 -20.83 4.92
N ALA A 155 -5.33 -20.81 5.53
CA ALA A 155 -5.81 -21.90 6.40
C ALA A 155 -5.97 -23.23 5.67
N GLN A 156 -6.52 -23.21 4.43
CA GLN A 156 -6.73 -24.43 3.64
C GLN A 156 -5.43 -25.07 3.12
N ILE A 157 -4.45 -24.25 2.75
CA ILE A 157 -3.19 -24.76 2.19
C ILE A 157 -2.34 -25.41 3.27
N ASN A 158 -2.30 -24.80 4.44
CA ASN A 158 -1.53 -25.32 5.56
C ASN A 158 -1.98 -24.65 6.87
N GLU A 159 -2.64 -25.42 7.73
CA GLU A 159 -3.04 -25.03 9.08
C GLU A 159 -1.87 -24.43 9.88
N TYR A 160 -0.69 -24.98 9.68
CA TYR A 160 0.56 -24.50 10.25
C TYR A 160 0.92 -23.04 9.92
N TYR A 161 0.59 -22.51 8.71
CA TYR A 161 0.78 -21.12 8.38
C TYR A 161 -0.23 -20.23 9.09
N PHE A 162 -1.45 -20.73 9.19
CA PHE A 162 -2.54 -20.01 9.82
C PHE A 162 -2.26 -19.82 11.31
N ASP A 163 -1.81 -20.87 12.00
CA ASP A 163 -1.47 -20.84 13.42
C ASP A 163 -0.31 -19.91 13.75
N ARG A 164 0.60 -19.69 12.79
CA ARG A 164 1.72 -18.75 12.94
C ARG A 164 1.39 -17.31 12.65
N CYS A 165 0.26 -17.05 12.01
CA CYS A 165 -0.15 -15.69 11.70
C CYS A 165 -0.74 -15.02 12.94
N ASN A 166 0.08 -14.20 13.59
CA ASN A 166 -0.26 -13.56 14.87
C ASN A 166 -1.06 -12.26 14.70
N SER A 167 -1.21 -11.77 13.48
CA SER A 167 -1.98 -10.56 13.20
C SER A 167 -2.74 -10.70 11.88
N PHE A 168 -4.06 -10.50 11.95
CA PHE A 168 -4.94 -10.48 10.79
C PHE A 168 -5.69 -9.16 10.77
N TYR A 169 -5.63 -8.45 9.66
CA TYR A 169 -6.44 -7.26 9.49
C TYR A 169 -7.15 -7.27 8.13
N GLU A 170 -8.48 -7.16 8.16
CA GLU A 170 -9.30 -7.05 6.95
C GLU A 170 -9.56 -5.59 6.60
N PHE A 171 -9.12 -5.17 5.42
CA PHE A 171 -9.46 -3.86 4.89
C PHE A 171 -10.95 -3.81 4.54
N GLU A 172 -11.65 -2.88 5.14
CA GLU A 172 -13.07 -2.65 4.92
C GLU A 172 -13.34 -1.49 3.95
N SER A 173 -14.58 -1.40 3.49
CA SER A 173 -15.03 -0.28 2.66
C SER A 173 -14.86 1.05 3.41
N ALA A 174 -14.34 2.06 2.72
CA ALA A 174 -14.13 3.38 3.30
C ALA A 174 -15.45 4.01 3.74
N SER A 175 -15.48 4.53 4.95
CA SER A 175 -16.62 5.27 5.48
C SER A 175 -16.72 6.66 4.85
N LEU A 176 -17.86 7.32 5.03
CA LEU A 176 -18.02 8.71 4.65
C LEU A 176 -16.96 9.62 5.28
N LYS A 177 -16.59 9.35 6.54
CA LYS A 177 -15.52 10.08 7.25
C LYS A 177 -14.18 9.91 6.56
N ASP A 178 -13.85 8.70 6.12
CA ASP A 178 -12.61 8.42 5.41
C ASP A 178 -12.56 9.16 4.06
N ILE A 179 -13.65 9.12 3.29
CA ILE A 179 -13.74 9.83 2.01
C ILE A 179 -13.64 11.35 2.20
N THR A 180 -14.27 11.87 3.27
CA THR A 180 -14.17 13.29 3.61
C THR A 180 -12.74 13.69 3.98
N ALA A 181 -12.04 12.87 4.79
CA ALA A 181 -10.65 13.11 5.15
C ALA A 181 -9.74 13.08 3.91
N ILE A 182 -9.95 12.11 3.02
CA ILE A 182 -9.22 12.01 1.75
C ILE A 182 -9.44 13.25 0.90
N ALA A 183 -10.70 13.67 0.71
CA ALA A 183 -11.03 14.84 -0.10
C ALA A 183 -10.32 16.10 0.43
N ARG A 184 -10.36 16.36 1.72
CA ARG A 184 -9.71 17.52 2.37
C ARG A 184 -8.20 17.54 2.19
N GLU A 185 -7.56 16.38 2.25
CA GLU A 185 -6.11 16.31 2.17
C GLU A 185 -5.55 16.27 0.75
N VAL A 186 -6.33 15.68 -0.18
CA VAL A 186 -5.85 15.36 -1.53
C VAL A 186 -6.33 16.36 -2.57
N LEU A 187 -7.55 16.92 -2.43
CA LEU A 187 -8.05 17.91 -3.37
C LEU A 187 -7.42 19.28 -3.15
N GLU A 188 -7.33 20.06 -4.21
CA GLU A 188 -6.87 21.46 -4.24
C GLU A 188 -8.05 22.44 -4.41
N VAL A 189 -9.27 21.92 -4.38
CA VAL A 189 -10.51 22.67 -4.50
C VAL A 189 -11.43 22.34 -3.33
N ASP A 190 -12.27 23.28 -2.94
CA ASP A 190 -13.29 23.04 -1.93
C ASP A 190 -14.43 22.20 -2.50
N THR A 191 -14.97 21.32 -1.68
CA THR A 191 -16.06 20.41 -2.04
C THR A 191 -17.18 20.52 -1.03
N SER A 192 -18.43 20.45 -1.52
CA SER A 192 -19.58 20.45 -0.63
C SER A 192 -19.82 19.09 0.03
N PRO A 193 -20.47 19.05 1.19
CA PRO A 193 -20.85 17.78 1.83
C PRO A 193 -21.71 16.89 0.94
N GLU A 194 -22.59 17.47 0.10
CA GLU A 194 -23.45 16.74 -0.83
C GLU A 194 -22.62 16.03 -1.91
N GLN A 195 -21.59 16.69 -2.45
CA GLN A 195 -20.67 16.10 -3.41
C GLN A 195 -19.93 14.91 -2.82
N ILE A 196 -19.43 15.04 -1.59
CA ILE A 196 -18.75 13.95 -0.90
C ILE A 196 -19.70 12.79 -0.57
N ASN A 197 -20.91 13.07 -0.11
CA ASN A 197 -21.94 12.06 0.11
C ASN A 197 -22.27 11.28 -1.18
N SER A 198 -22.43 12.00 -2.31
CA SER A 198 -22.66 11.38 -3.63
C SER A 198 -21.49 10.45 -4.03
N ILE A 199 -20.25 10.89 -3.84
CA ILE A 199 -19.06 10.08 -4.13
C ILE A 199 -19.02 8.83 -3.23
N HIS A 200 -19.27 8.96 -1.94
CA HIS A 200 -19.31 7.82 -1.02
C HIS A 200 -20.38 6.80 -1.45
N PHE A 201 -21.60 7.28 -1.72
CA PHE A 201 -22.70 6.42 -2.13
C PHE A 201 -22.38 5.68 -3.45
N ASN A 202 -21.95 6.39 -4.48
CA ASN A 202 -21.68 5.82 -5.80
C ASN A 202 -20.42 4.94 -5.85
N SER A 203 -19.44 5.20 -5.00
CA SER A 203 -18.26 4.35 -4.89
C SER A 203 -18.50 3.08 -4.07
N GLY A 204 -19.53 3.08 -3.20
CA GLY A 204 -19.78 2.03 -2.22
C GLY A 204 -18.61 1.84 -1.26
N GLY A 205 -17.86 2.90 -0.96
CA GLY A 205 -16.66 2.88 -0.12
C GLY A 205 -15.43 2.25 -0.79
N ASN A 206 -15.48 1.95 -2.09
CA ASN A 206 -14.31 1.49 -2.83
C ASN A 206 -13.39 2.67 -3.13
N LEU A 207 -12.20 2.72 -2.50
CA LEU A 207 -11.27 3.84 -2.60
C LEU A 207 -10.80 4.11 -4.04
N ARG A 208 -10.58 3.06 -4.85
CA ARG A 208 -10.18 3.23 -6.24
C ARG A 208 -11.26 3.97 -7.05
N LYS A 209 -12.54 3.64 -6.81
CA LYS A 209 -13.67 4.33 -7.44
C LYS A 209 -13.81 5.75 -6.91
N ALA A 210 -13.76 5.92 -5.58
CA ALA A 210 -13.85 7.23 -4.94
C ALA A 210 -12.76 8.18 -5.43
N MET A 211 -11.51 7.74 -5.50
CA MET A 211 -10.39 8.55 -6.01
C MET A 211 -10.59 9.00 -7.46
N LYS A 212 -11.14 8.13 -8.33
CA LYS A 212 -11.48 8.51 -9.71
C LYS A 212 -12.55 9.59 -9.72
N MET A 213 -13.59 9.45 -8.89
CA MET A 213 -14.69 10.43 -8.83
C MET A 213 -14.22 11.75 -8.23
N LEU A 214 -13.38 11.74 -7.20
CA LEU A 214 -12.77 12.94 -6.65
C LEU A 214 -11.90 13.67 -7.69
N HIS A 215 -11.14 12.93 -8.48
CA HIS A 215 -10.34 13.52 -9.56
C HIS A 215 -11.21 14.19 -10.63
N LEU A 216 -12.28 13.53 -11.06
CA LEU A 216 -13.22 14.09 -12.03
C LEU A 216 -13.91 15.35 -11.47
N LEU A 217 -14.35 15.32 -10.21
CA LEU A 217 -14.94 16.46 -9.54
C LEU A 217 -13.97 17.66 -9.51
N GLU A 218 -12.73 17.45 -9.09
CA GLU A 218 -11.71 18.50 -9.07
C GLU A 218 -11.48 19.10 -10.45
N THR A 219 -11.41 18.25 -11.48
CA THR A 219 -11.21 18.69 -12.87
C THR A 219 -12.38 19.55 -13.35
N SER A 220 -13.63 19.17 -13.04
CA SER A 220 -14.83 19.95 -13.39
C SER A 220 -14.84 21.31 -12.69
N ILE A 221 -14.57 21.35 -11.38
CA ILE A 221 -14.55 22.61 -10.62
C ILE A 221 -13.46 23.56 -11.16
N LYS A 222 -12.26 23.06 -11.44
CA LYS A 222 -11.17 23.85 -12.01
C LYS A 222 -11.51 24.39 -13.39
N ALA A 223 -12.20 23.62 -14.22
CA ALA A 223 -12.67 24.07 -15.53
C ALA A 223 -13.70 25.21 -15.43
N GLU A 224 -14.65 25.09 -14.51
CA GLU A 224 -15.65 26.14 -14.26
C GLU A 224 -15.01 27.45 -13.76
N GLN A 225 -14.05 27.35 -12.82
CA GLN A 225 -13.30 28.49 -12.31
C GLN A 225 -12.49 29.19 -13.41
N GLY A 226 -11.77 28.43 -14.25
CA GLY A 226 -11.02 28.98 -15.38
C GLY A 226 -11.92 29.68 -16.47
N HIS A 227 -13.15 29.21 -16.64
CA HIS A 227 -14.09 29.89 -17.52
C HIS A 227 -14.63 31.19 -16.92
N SER A 228 -14.83 31.24 -15.61
CA SER A 228 -15.27 32.42 -14.86
C SER A 228 -14.21 33.52 -14.87
N GLU A 229 -12.94 33.21 -14.62
CA GLU A 229 -11.81 34.17 -14.67
C GLU A 229 -11.63 34.76 -16.07
N THR A 230 -11.74 33.96 -17.12
CA THR A 230 -11.66 34.46 -18.51
C THR A 230 -12.82 35.35 -18.88
N ALA A 231 -14.03 35.10 -18.34
CA ALA A 231 -15.21 35.93 -18.57
C ALA A 231 -15.11 37.27 -17.81
N GLU A 232 -14.58 37.30 -16.57
CA GLU A 232 -14.34 38.53 -15.83
C GLU A 232 -13.23 39.38 -16.46
N GLN A 233 -12.13 38.78 -16.88
CA GLN A 233 -11.05 39.48 -17.59
C GLN A 233 -11.53 40.12 -18.88
N ARG A 234 -12.41 39.45 -19.61
CA ARG A 234 -13.06 40.04 -20.82
C ARG A 234 -13.97 41.21 -20.48
N LYS A 235 -14.73 41.16 -19.39
CA LYS A 235 -15.55 42.29 -18.91
C LYS A 235 -14.71 43.47 -18.49
N THR A 236 -13.62 43.26 -17.81
CA THR A 236 -12.69 44.32 -17.36
C THR A 236 -11.98 44.99 -18.53
N LEU A 237 -11.63 44.23 -19.58
CA LEU A 237 -11.06 44.82 -20.84
C LEU A 237 -12.07 45.63 -21.62
N CYS A 238 -13.36 45.34 -21.54
CA CYS A 238 -14.41 46.10 -22.21
C CYS A 238 -14.79 47.41 -21.48
N LEU A 239 -14.36 47.60 -20.24
CA LEU A 239 -14.68 48.78 -19.41
C LEU A 239 -13.58 49.85 -19.39
N THR A 240 -12.47 49.66 -20.07
CA THR A 240 -11.43 50.72 -20.22
C THR A 240 -11.86 51.66 -21.37
N PRO A 241 -12.15 52.96 -21.09
CA PRO A 241 -12.48 53.90 -22.14
C PRO A 241 -11.24 54.14 -23.02
N LYS A 242 -11.43 54.01 -24.32
CA LYS A 242 -10.45 54.47 -25.30
C LYS A 242 -10.28 55.97 -25.12
N LEU A 243 -9.20 56.40 -24.49
CA LEU A 243 -8.73 57.77 -24.55
C LEU A 243 -8.31 58.04 -26.00
N SER A 244 -9.06 58.88 -26.68
CA SER A 244 -8.73 59.40 -28.02
C SER A 244 -7.52 60.33 -27.86
N PRO A 245 -6.52 60.26 -28.74
CA PRO A 245 -5.45 61.27 -28.78
C PRO A 245 -5.99 62.57 -29.41
N ILE A 246 -5.68 63.68 -28.78
CA ILE A 246 -5.75 65.04 -29.33
C ILE A 246 -4.53 65.31 -30.18
#